data_f18d7d06ada22a6749cfceded53b821f
#
_entry.id   f18d7d06ada22a6749cfceded53b821f
#
_cell.length_a   1.000
_cell.length_b   1.000
_cell.length_c   1.000
_cell.angle_alpha   90.00
_cell.angle_beta   90.00
_cell.angle_gamma   90.00
#
_symmetry.space_group_name_H-M   'P 1'
#
loop_
_entity.id
_entity.type
_entity.pdbx_description
1 polymer ?
#
loop_
_entity_poly.entity_id
_entity_poly.type
_entity_poly.pdbx_seq_one_letter_code
_entity_poly.pdbx_strand_id
1 'polypeptide(L)'
;MMTSTEGMLDIKRNVPGERRVQEPRCAAEGKGSQGLPAKARSLMASVQSVKEELAAVRREQAKLQQAIYEAAQVQRRLCAPRELVWGEFEIAGEIFPVRHLSGDFFKVMQLDSALGLAVGDIAGKGLSAGIWQAHLMGLIQRCARRHSDPAAAVAEVNGELCQDQGERPLTALFFARLDPQCNDLVYCNAGLPAPLLFRHNKTVERLEKGGPMLGALQEAAFNSGRVRLNPGDMLIAYSDGVTECRNSQEEEFETGRLSAAVGAVSGASANQALFSTLAAVLDFADACSPEDDLTLLVIRRREGTTIERSPSRSKDFLAPHRGPTSVVRPKKAERRGNRSK
;
A
#
# COMPACT_ATOMS: atom_id res chain seq x y z
N MET A 1 -1.74 -21.92 -33.54
CA MET A 1 -3.03 -21.28 -33.94
C MET A 1 -3.72 -20.77 -32.67
N MET A 2 -3.85 -19.47 -32.60
CA MET A 2 -4.90 -18.69 -31.90
C MET A 2 -4.97 -18.85 -30.36
N THR A 3 -5.10 -17.86 -29.55
CA THR A 3 -4.99 -16.38 -29.53
C THR A 3 -5.16 -15.96 -28.08
N SER A 4 -4.44 -14.94 -27.72
CA SER A 4 -4.57 -14.13 -26.52
C SER A 4 -6.02 -13.80 -26.13
N THR A 5 -6.29 -13.77 -24.84
CA THR A 5 -7.33 -12.87 -24.29
C THR A 5 -6.81 -12.26 -22.98
N GLU A 6 -6.39 -11.01 -23.12
CA GLU A 6 -6.27 -10.05 -22.03
C GLU A 6 -7.68 -9.82 -21.45
N GLY A 7 -7.88 -10.22 -20.19
CA GLY A 7 -9.06 -9.90 -19.40
C GLY A 7 -8.71 -8.81 -18.41
N MET A 8 -8.65 -7.57 -18.87
CA MET A 8 -8.56 -6.37 -18.05
C MET A 8 -9.91 -6.17 -17.35
N LEU A 9 -9.98 -6.52 -16.07
CA LEU A 9 -11.13 -6.22 -15.20
C LEU A 9 -11.18 -4.72 -14.94
N ASP A 10 -11.94 -4.03 -15.80
CA ASP A 10 -12.35 -2.65 -15.64
C ASP A 10 -13.45 -2.60 -14.57
N ILE A 11 -13.06 -2.47 -13.30
CA ILE A 11 -14.02 -2.23 -12.21
C ILE A 11 -14.50 -0.78 -12.34
N LYS A 12 -15.47 -0.58 -13.20
CA LYS A 12 -16.28 0.65 -13.21
C LYS A 12 -17.04 0.71 -11.88
N ARG A 13 -16.57 1.53 -10.95
CA ARG A 13 -17.35 1.95 -9.79
C ARG A 13 -18.64 2.56 -10.28
N ASN A 14 -19.72 1.86 -10.03
CA ASN A 14 -21.07 2.33 -10.24
C ASN A 14 -21.36 3.37 -9.16
N VAL A 15 -21.20 4.67 -9.48
CA VAL A 15 -21.68 5.77 -8.65
C VAL A 15 -23.17 5.86 -8.92
N PRO A 16 -24.06 5.65 -7.93
CA PRO A 16 -25.49 5.75 -8.16
C PRO A 16 -25.88 7.21 -8.37
N GLY A 17 -26.45 7.51 -9.52
CA GLY A 17 -27.42 8.58 -9.68
C GLY A 17 -26.93 9.97 -10.00
N GLU A 18 -26.10 10.17 -11.01
CA GLU A 18 -26.22 11.41 -11.79
C GLU A 18 -27.33 11.25 -12.83
N ARG A 19 -28.56 11.61 -12.46
CA ARG A 19 -29.57 11.96 -13.46
C ARG A 19 -29.02 13.14 -14.24
N ARG A 20 -28.64 12.90 -15.51
CA ARG A 20 -28.48 13.98 -16.48
C ARG A 20 -29.79 14.75 -16.53
N VAL A 21 -29.86 15.85 -15.80
CA VAL A 21 -30.82 16.89 -16.04
C VAL A 21 -30.45 17.45 -17.40
N GLN A 22 -31.29 17.14 -18.42
CA GLN A 22 -31.21 17.81 -19.71
C GLN A 22 -31.41 19.30 -19.43
N GLU A 23 -30.37 20.09 -19.61
CA GLU A 23 -30.51 21.55 -19.65
C GLU A 23 -31.44 21.90 -20.80
N PRO A 24 -32.56 22.64 -20.53
CA PRO A 24 -33.34 23.19 -21.61
C PRO A 24 -32.45 24.20 -22.34
N ARG A 25 -32.24 23.97 -23.63
CA ARG A 25 -31.66 24.97 -24.55
C ARG A 25 -32.56 26.18 -24.57
N CYS A 26 -32.36 27.14 -23.70
CA CYS A 26 -32.87 28.49 -23.86
C CYS A 26 -31.88 29.30 -24.66
N ALA A 27 -32.10 29.31 -26.00
CA ALA A 27 -31.66 30.39 -26.82
C ALA A 27 -32.57 31.60 -26.52
N ALA A 28 -32.07 32.54 -25.72
CA ALA A 28 -32.65 33.88 -25.64
C ALA A 28 -31.52 34.84 -25.28
N GLU A 29 -31.01 35.48 -26.29
CA GLU A 29 -30.11 36.63 -26.20
C GLU A 29 -30.76 37.77 -25.39
N GLY A 30 -29.88 38.38 -24.59
CA GLY A 30 -30.03 39.58 -23.85
C GLY A 30 -31.15 40.56 -24.17
N LYS A 31 -32.15 40.59 -23.28
CA LYS A 31 -33.03 41.75 -22.96
C LYS A 31 -33.92 41.31 -21.80
N GLY A 32 -33.61 41.70 -20.53
CA GLY A 32 -34.58 41.37 -19.49
C GLY A 32 -34.20 41.55 -18.02
N SER A 33 -33.19 42.35 -17.67
CA SER A 33 -32.97 42.63 -16.24
C SER A 33 -33.62 43.94 -15.74
N GLN A 34 -34.20 44.75 -16.61
CA GLN A 34 -34.74 46.08 -16.26
C GLN A 34 -36.18 46.07 -15.72
N GLY A 35 -36.90 44.93 -15.76
CA GLY A 35 -38.30 44.83 -15.32
C GLY A 35 -38.56 44.16 -13.95
N LEU A 36 -37.52 43.60 -13.32
CA LEU A 36 -37.70 42.88 -12.05
C LEU A 36 -37.73 43.80 -10.83
N PRO A 37 -38.59 43.54 -9.81
CA PRO A 37 -38.60 44.28 -8.55
C PRO A 37 -37.23 44.31 -7.90
N ALA A 38 -36.86 45.39 -7.19
CA ALA A 38 -35.56 45.54 -6.58
C ALA A 38 -35.16 44.33 -5.67
N LYS A 39 -36.11 43.78 -4.95
CA LYS A 39 -35.91 42.56 -4.14
C LYS A 39 -35.50 41.32 -4.98
N ALA A 40 -36.11 41.16 -6.14
CA ALA A 40 -35.80 40.04 -7.05
C ALA A 40 -34.38 40.19 -7.65
N ARG A 41 -33.96 41.39 -7.99
CA ARG A 41 -32.59 41.68 -8.46
C ARG A 41 -31.55 41.44 -7.39
N SER A 42 -31.81 41.86 -6.15
CA SER A 42 -30.94 41.58 -4.98
C SER A 42 -30.81 40.08 -4.72
N LEU A 43 -31.93 39.33 -4.76
CA LEU A 43 -31.92 37.90 -4.59
C LEU A 43 -31.14 37.20 -5.70
N MET A 44 -31.31 37.59 -6.97
CA MET A 44 -30.54 37.03 -8.09
C MET A 44 -29.03 37.31 -7.96
N ALA A 45 -28.65 38.50 -7.53
CA ALA A 45 -27.23 38.84 -7.25
C ALA A 45 -26.65 37.97 -6.13
N SER A 46 -27.40 37.78 -5.03
CA SER A 46 -27.00 36.89 -3.93
C SER A 46 -26.84 35.43 -4.38
N VAL A 47 -27.79 34.92 -5.17
CA VAL A 47 -27.72 33.56 -5.73
C VAL A 47 -26.52 33.40 -6.65
N GLN A 48 -26.22 34.42 -7.47
CA GLN A 48 -25.06 34.40 -8.35
C GLN A 48 -23.75 34.38 -7.56
N SER A 49 -23.64 35.23 -6.51
CA SER A 49 -22.48 35.24 -5.60
C SER A 49 -22.23 33.90 -4.94
N VAL A 50 -23.28 33.26 -4.40
CA VAL A 50 -23.20 31.92 -3.79
C VAL A 50 -22.77 30.85 -4.81
N LYS A 51 -23.26 30.94 -6.05
CA LYS A 51 -22.82 30.01 -7.11
C LYS A 51 -21.32 30.18 -7.43
N GLU A 52 -20.83 31.39 -7.47
CA GLU A 52 -19.42 31.69 -7.74
C GLU A 52 -18.52 31.21 -6.59
N GLU A 53 -18.94 31.44 -5.34
CA GLU A 53 -18.26 30.92 -4.15
C GLU A 53 -18.23 29.38 -4.15
N LEU A 54 -19.38 28.74 -4.42
CA LEU A 54 -19.46 27.29 -4.51
C LEU A 54 -18.53 26.73 -5.62
N ALA A 55 -18.50 27.41 -6.77
CA ALA A 55 -17.60 27.01 -7.86
C ALA A 55 -16.12 27.20 -7.48
N ALA A 56 -15.78 28.23 -6.71
CA ALA A 56 -14.43 28.44 -6.20
C ALA A 56 -14.04 27.35 -5.20
N VAL A 57 -14.89 27.04 -4.22
CA VAL A 57 -14.68 25.96 -3.25
C VAL A 57 -14.51 24.60 -3.92
N ARG A 58 -15.35 24.29 -4.91
CA ARG A 58 -15.23 23.04 -5.68
C ARG A 58 -13.91 22.94 -6.43
N ARG A 59 -13.43 24.04 -7.01
CA ARG A 59 -12.12 24.07 -7.69
C ARG A 59 -10.97 23.81 -6.70
N GLU A 60 -11.05 24.42 -5.52
CA GLU A 60 -10.03 24.24 -4.48
C GLU A 60 -10.05 22.79 -3.95
N GLN A 61 -11.24 22.25 -3.68
CA GLN A 61 -11.41 20.85 -3.29
C GLN A 61 -10.82 19.89 -4.34
N ALA A 62 -11.06 20.13 -5.63
CA ALA A 62 -10.51 19.30 -6.70
C ALA A 62 -8.96 19.34 -6.75
N LYS A 63 -8.35 20.52 -6.50
CA LYS A 63 -6.89 20.63 -6.41
C LYS A 63 -6.33 19.86 -5.22
N LEU A 64 -6.97 19.94 -4.05
CA LEU A 64 -6.56 19.19 -2.86
C LEU A 64 -6.69 17.69 -3.09
N GLN A 65 -7.78 17.23 -3.67
CA GLN A 65 -7.96 15.81 -4.02
C GLN A 65 -6.88 15.32 -4.99
N GLN A 66 -6.54 16.11 -5.99
CA GLN A 66 -5.47 15.78 -6.93
C GLN A 66 -4.11 15.67 -6.23
N ALA A 67 -3.78 16.60 -5.33
CA ALA A 67 -2.53 16.55 -4.57
C ALA A 67 -2.45 15.32 -3.66
N ILE A 68 -3.56 14.97 -2.99
CA ILE A 68 -3.66 13.75 -2.16
C ILE A 68 -3.48 12.50 -3.04
N TYR A 69 -4.09 12.46 -4.21
CA TYR A 69 -3.94 11.35 -5.15
C TYR A 69 -2.48 11.18 -5.61
N GLU A 70 -1.79 12.28 -5.93
CA GLU A 70 -0.37 12.26 -6.31
C GLU A 70 0.50 11.75 -5.14
N ALA A 71 0.26 12.19 -3.91
CA ALA A 71 0.94 11.69 -2.72
C ALA A 71 0.71 10.18 -2.53
N ALA A 72 -0.52 9.70 -2.73
CA ALA A 72 -0.85 8.27 -2.66
C ALA A 72 -0.10 7.43 -3.71
N GLN A 73 0.11 7.97 -4.93
CA GLN A 73 0.92 7.29 -5.94
C GLN A 73 2.40 7.16 -5.53
N VAL A 74 2.95 8.17 -4.85
CA VAL A 74 4.30 8.10 -4.30
C VAL A 74 4.37 7.05 -3.18
N GLN A 75 3.41 7.07 -2.25
CA GLN A 75 3.31 6.12 -1.15
C GLN A 75 3.27 4.66 -1.64
N ARG A 76 2.45 4.36 -2.65
CA ARG A 76 2.38 3.03 -3.27
C ARG A 76 3.71 2.55 -3.83
N ARG A 77 4.54 3.46 -4.36
CA ARG A 77 5.89 3.12 -4.86
C ARG A 77 6.86 2.79 -3.74
N LEU A 78 6.68 3.35 -2.55
CA LEU A 78 7.49 3.03 -1.37
C LEU A 78 7.24 1.60 -0.90
N CYS A 79 6.04 1.06 -1.09
CA CYS A 79 5.63 -0.31 -0.78
C CYS A 79 5.92 -1.33 -1.90
N ALA A 80 6.75 -1.01 -2.87
CA ALA A 80 7.18 -1.92 -3.93
C ALA A 80 8.43 -2.72 -3.51
N PRO A 81 8.69 -3.89 -4.10
CA PRO A 81 7.88 -4.59 -5.09
C PRO A 81 6.67 -5.31 -4.47
N ARG A 82 5.58 -5.43 -5.23
CA ARG A 82 4.37 -6.15 -4.81
C ARG A 82 4.46 -7.66 -5.02
N GLU A 83 5.25 -8.08 -5.98
CA GLU A 83 5.54 -9.47 -6.28
C GLU A 83 7.02 -9.63 -6.54
N LEU A 84 7.61 -10.65 -5.94
CA LEU A 84 9.03 -10.97 -6.05
C LEU A 84 9.26 -12.47 -5.97
N VAL A 85 10.08 -12.99 -6.87
CA VAL A 85 10.65 -14.33 -6.74
C VAL A 85 12.12 -14.18 -6.36
N TRP A 86 12.51 -14.76 -5.22
CA TRP A 86 13.86 -14.68 -4.72
C TRP A 86 14.37 -16.05 -4.28
N GLY A 87 15.21 -16.66 -5.10
CA GLY A 87 15.62 -18.05 -4.92
C GLY A 87 14.42 -18.99 -4.96
N GLU A 88 14.21 -19.75 -3.90
CA GLU A 88 13.08 -20.67 -3.75
C GLU A 88 11.82 -20.00 -3.18
N PHE A 89 11.88 -18.70 -2.90
CA PHE A 89 10.79 -17.97 -2.26
C PHE A 89 9.99 -17.15 -3.26
N GLU A 90 8.69 -17.20 -3.12
CA GLU A 90 7.72 -16.31 -3.73
C GLU A 90 7.20 -15.36 -2.65
N ILE A 91 7.16 -14.08 -2.96
CA ILE A 91 6.69 -13.04 -2.05
C ILE A 91 5.66 -12.21 -2.79
N ALA A 92 4.52 -11.99 -2.17
CA ALA A 92 3.48 -11.13 -2.70
C ALA A 92 2.93 -10.24 -1.57
N GLY A 93 2.73 -8.94 -1.85
CA GLY A 93 2.19 -8.01 -0.89
C GLY A 93 1.25 -7.00 -1.54
N GLU A 94 0.15 -6.67 -0.85
CA GLU A 94 -0.81 -5.67 -1.29
C GLU A 94 -1.36 -4.90 -0.08
N ILE A 95 -1.64 -3.63 -0.32
CA ILE A 95 -2.39 -2.76 0.59
C ILE A 95 -3.65 -2.33 -0.13
N PHE A 96 -4.79 -2.58 0.48
CA PHE A 96 -6.08 -2.08 0.06
C PHE A 96 -6.49 -0.92 0.97
N PRO A 97 -6.18 0.33 0.60
CA PRO A 97 -6.43 1.48 1.45
C PRO A 97 -7.91 1.84 1.45
N VAL A 98 -8.46 2.09 2.61
CA VAL A 98 -9.83 2.63 2.77
C VAL A 98 -9.90 4.09 2.37
N ARG A 99 -8.81 4.83 2.57
CA ARG A 99 -8.63 6.22 2.14
C ARG A 99 -7.55 6.31 1.07
N HIS A 100 -7.33 7.50 0.54
CA HIS A 100 -6.28 7.70 -0.47
C HIS A 100 -4.88 7.41 0.06
N LEU A 101 -4.59 7.78 1.32
CA LEU A 101 -3.34 7.54 2.01
C LEU A 101 -3.58 6.56 3.16
N SER A 102 -2.70 5.58 3.29
CA SER A 102 -2.73 4.51 4.27
C SER A 102 -1.74 4.77 5.41
N GLY A 103 -2.09 4.36 6.64
CA GLY A 103 -1.16 4.19 7.75
C GLY A 103 -0.36 2.90 7.61
N ASP A 104 -0.98 1.91 7.01
CA ASP A 104 -0.39 0.62 6.75
C ASP A 104 0.72 0.65 5.72
N PHE A 105 1.68 -0.23 5.90
CA PHE A 105 2.74 -0.44 4.91
C PHE A 105 3.26 -1.87 4.93
N PHE A 106 3.82 -2.29 3.81
CA PHE A 106 4.77 -3.38 3.76
C PHE A 106 6.03 -2.95 3.01
N LYS A 107 7.14 -3.61 3.30
CA LYS A 107 8.41 -3.36 2.61
C LYS A 107 9.16 -4.66 2.44
N VAL A 108 9.61 -4.89 1.21
CA VAL A 108 10.58 -5.92 0.87
C VAL A 108 11.88 -5.22 0.52
N MET A 109 12.97 -5.58 1.16
CA MET A 109 14.26 -4.91 0.99
C MET A 109 15.42 -5.91 0.92
N GLN A 110 16.34 -5.68 0.03
CA GLN A 110 17.58 -6.47 -0.03
C GLN A 110 18.55 -6.00 1.04
N LEU A 111 19.05 -6.93 1.86
CA LEU A 111 19.99 -6.72 2.95
C LEU A 111 21.17 -7.67 2.74
N ASP A 112 22.27 -7.19 2.15
CA ASP A 112 23.46 -7.98 1.86
C ASP A 112 23.12 -9.39 1.30
N SER A 113 23.22 -10.43 2.13
CA SER A 113 22.91 -11.83 1.79
C SER A 113 21.50 -12.27 2.16
N ALA A 114 20.68 -11.41 2.77
CA ALA A 114 19.33 -11.71 3.28
C ALA A 114 18.28 -10.81 2.65
N LEU A 115 17.01 -11.18 2.81
CA LEU A 115 15.87 -10.37 2.46
C LEU A 115 15.21 -9.84 3.74
N GLY A 116 15.07 -8.52 3.84
CA GLY A 116 14.30 -7.87 4.90
C GLY A 116 12.84 -7.75 4.49
N LEU A 117 11.95 -8.06 5.42
CA LEU A 117 10.50 -8.05 5.24
C LEU A 117 9.90 -7.26 6.41
N ALA A 118 9.12 -6.24 6.11
CA ALA A 118 8.42 -5.44 7.11
C ALA A 118 6.95 -5.33 6.74
N VAL A 119 6.08 -5.46 7.73
CA VAL A 119 4.66 -5.11 7.68
C VAL A 119 4.38 -4.26 8.90
N GLY A 120 3.69 -3.16 8.74
CA GLY A 120 3.37 -2.28 9.86
C GLY A 120 2.10 -1.50 9.65
N ASP A 121 1.54 -1.06 10.77
CA ASP A 121 0.39 -0.19 10.86
C ASP A 121 0.70 0.96 11.83
N ILE A 122 0.42 2.18 11.37
CA ILE A 122 0.67 3.42 12.11
C ILE A 122 -0.65 3.96 12.62
N ALA A 123 -0.77 4.12 13.93
CA ALA A 123 -1.95 4.67 14.54
C ALA A 123 -2.31 6.06 13.95
N GLY A 124 -3.49 6.15 13.37
CA GLY A 124 -3.99 7.35 12.69
C GLY A 124 -4.26 7.12 11.21
N LYS A 125 -4.94 8.07 10.58
CA LYS A 125 -5.39 7.93 9.18
C LYS A 125 -5.14 9.20 8.38
N GLY A 126 -4.96 9.05 7.08
CA GLY A 126 -4.83 10.16 6.15
C GLY A 126 -3.41 10.71 6.01
N LEU A 127 -3.27 12.03 5.79
CA LEU A 127 -2.00 12.65 5.39
C LEU A 127 -0.91 12.50 6.46
N SER A 128 -1.26 12.67 7.73
CA SER A 128 -0.31 12.55 8.85
C SER A 128 0.28 11.14 8.91
N ALA A 129 -0.56 10.11 8.92
CA ALA A 129 -0.13 8.72 8.92
C ALA A 129 0.74 8.40 7.68
N GLY A 130 0.37 8.91 6.50
CA GLY A 130 1.16 8.73 5.28
C GLY A 130 2.55 9.37 5.32
N ILE A 131 2.71 10.52 6.00
CA ILE A 131 4.03 11.16 6.19
C ILE A 131 4.87 10.33 7.17
N TRP A 132 4.29 9.91 8.29
CA TRP A 132 4.95 9.06 9.27
C TRP A 132 5.37 7.71 8.67
N GLN A 133 4.53 7.13 7.81
CA GLN A 133 4.85 5.90 7.09
C GLN A 133 6.13 6.06 6.25
N ALA A 134 6.24 7.13 5.46
CA ALA A 134 7.43 7.37 4.64
C ALA A 134 8.70 7.54 5.49
N HIS A 135 8.61 8.26 6.61
CA HIS A 135 9.70 8.42 7.57
C HIS A 135 10.11 7.07 8.17
N LEU A 136 9.15 6.32 8.70
CA LEU A 136 9.37 5.04 9.36
C LEU A 136 9.97 3.99 8.42
N MET A 137 9.51 3.93 7.17
CA MET A 137 10.07 3.02 6.17
C MET A 137 11.56 3.32 5.90
N GLY A 138 11.95 4.59 5.85
CA GLY A 138 13.35 5.01 5.73
C GLY A 138 14.17 4.61 6.94
N LEU A 139 13.62 4.79 8.13
CA LEU A 139 14.23 4.44 9.40
C LEU A 139 14.43 2.93 9.54
N ILE A 140 13.39 2.13 9.29
CA ILE A 140 13.46 0.66 9.27
C ILE A 140 14.55 0.18 8.31
N GLN A 141 14.59 0.71 7.09
CA GLN A 141 15.58 0.31 6.09
C GLN A 141 17.01 0.63 6.53
N ARG A 142 17.24 1.75 7.21
CA ARG A 142 18.53 2.15 7.76
C ARG A 142 18.97 1.20 8.89
N CYS A 143 18.08 0.98 9.88
CA CYS A 143 18.37 0.12 11.02
C CYS A 143 18.55 -1.35 10.60
N ALA A 144 17.76 -1.84 9.66
CA ALA A 144 17.85 -3.20 9.11
C ALA A 144 19.19 -3.49 8.41
N ARG A 145 19.88 -2.47 7.88
CA ARG A 145 21.22 -2.61 7.29
C ARG A 145 22.32 -2.61 8.35
N ARG A 146 22.07 -2.01 9.51
CA ARG A 146 23.06 -1.91 10.60
C ARG A 146 23.05 -3.15 11.50
N HIS A 147 21.88 -3.77 11.66
CA HIS A 147 21.69 -4.90 12.55
C HIS A 147 21.34 -6.17 11.79
N SER A 148 22.02 -7.26 12.10
CA SER A 148 21.66 -8.60 11.60
C SER A 148 20.51 -9.22 12.39
N ASP A 149 20.31 -8.82 13.65
CA ASP A 149 19.23 -9.26 14.50
C ASP A 149 17.99 -8.34 14.36
N PRO A 150 16.80 -8.85 14.00
CA PRO A 150 15.58 -8.06 13.91
C PRO A 150 15.19 -7.34 15.19
N ALA A 151 15.38 -7.95 16.36
CA ALA A 151 15.07 -7.30 17.64
C ALA A 151 15.94 -6.07 17.88
N ALA A 152 17.24 -6.14 17.56
CA ALA A 152 18.15 -5.00 17.67
C ALA A 152 17.78 -3.88 16.68
N ALA A 153 17.39 -4.24 15.44
CA ALA A 153 16.92 -3.27 14.46
C ALA A 153 15.63 -2.56 14.94
N VAL A 154 14.66 -3.31 15.45
CA VAL A 154 13.39 -2.78 15.98
C VAL A 154 13.62 -1.92 17.21
N ALA A 155 14.54 -2.30 18.11
CA ALA A 155 14.90 -1.51 19.29
C ALA A 155 15.51 -0.15 18.90
N GLU A 156 16.40 -0.11 17.88
CA GLU A 156 16.95 1.15 17.37
C GLU A 156 15.87 2.03 16.74
N VAL A 157 14.97 1.44 15.93
CA VAL A 157 13.82 2.15 15.37
C VAL A 157 12.96 2.77 16.49
N ASN A 158 12.63 1.99 17.53
CA ASN A 158 11.86 2.48 18.68
C ASN A 158 12.58 3.62 19.39
N GLY A 159 13.89 3.47 19.64
CA GLY A 159 14.71 4.49 20.29
C GLY A 159 14.71 5.81 19.54
N GLU A 160 14.89 5.77 18.20
CA GLU A 160 14.86 6.98 17.37
C GLU A 160 13.46 7.63 17.34
N LEU A 161 12.39 6.85 17.22
CA LEU A 161 11.01 7.37 17.30
C LEU A 161 10.71 8.03 18.64
N CYS A 162 11.27 7.50 19.74
CA CYS A 162 11.05 8.05 21.07
C CYS A 162 11.89 9.29 21.38
N GLN A 163 12.91 9.60 20.58
CA GLN A 163 13.72 10.84 20.74
C GLN A 163 13.01 12.07 20.17
N ASP A 164 12.07 11.89 19.25
CA ASP A 164 11.26 13.00 18.75
C ASP A 164 10.38 13.58 19.86
N GLN A 165 10.57 14.88 20.16
CA GLN A 165 9.83 15.58 21.24
C GLN A 165 8.37 15.93 20.88
N GLY A 166 7.91 15.56 19.68
CA GLY A 166 6.55 15.80 19.18
C GLY A 166 5.56 14.65 19.46
N GLU A 167 4.35 14.81 18.96
CA GLU A 167 3.39 13.72 18.89
C GLU A 167 3.92 12.63 17.96
N ARG A 168 4.20 11.46 18.52
CA ARG A 168 4.61 10.27 17.78
C ARG A 168 3.45 9.27 17.72
N PRO A 169 3.12 8.72 16.56
CA PRO A 169 2.10 7.70 16.48
C PRO A 169 2.63 6.38 17.04
N LEU A 170 1.79 5.67 17.77
CA LEU A 170 2.03 4.26 18.04
C LEU A 170 2.07 3.50 16.72
N THR A 171 2.98 2.53 16.62
CA THR A 171 3.13 1.76 15.38
C THR A 171 3.29 0.28 15.71
N ALA A 172 2.40 -0.52 15.16
CA ALA A 172 2.59 -1.96 15.11
C ALA A 172 3.57 -2.31 13.97
N LEU A 173 4.52 -3.19 14.23
CA LEU A 173 5.54 -3.60 13.25
C LEU A 173 5.88 -5.07 13.39
N PHE A 174 5.78 -5.81 12.31
CA PHE A 174 6.47 -7.09 12.14
C PHE A 174 7.68 -6.86 11.23
N PHE A 175 8.88 -7.16 11.74
CA PHE A 175 10.11 -7.11 10.95
C PHE A 175 10.80 -8.46 10.94
N ALA A 176 11.19 -8.95 9.76
CA ALA A 176 11.86 -10.23 9.61
C ALA A 176 13.02 -10.17 8.62
N ARG A 177 14.00 -11.05 8.82
CA ARG A 177 15.11 -11.32 7.91
C ARG A 177 15.01 -12.77 7.44
N LEU A 178 14.90 -12.96 6.14
CA LEU A 178 14.92 -14.27 5.50
C LEU A 178 16.30 -14.53 4.92
N ASP A 179 16.95 -15.58 5.40
CA ASP A 179 18.22 -16.06 4.85
C ASP A 179 17.97 -17.20 3.86
N PRO A 180 18.29 -17.03 2.57
CA PRO A 180 18.04 -18.05 1.55
C PRO A 180 18.97 -19.24 1.62
N GLN A 181 20.11 -19.12 2.32
CA GLN A 181 21.09 -20.19 2.39
C GLN A 181 20.69 -21.29 3.38
N CYS A 182 20.15 -20.87 4.53
CA CYS A 182 19.65 -21.79 5.56
C CYS A 182 18.12 -21.89 5.59
N ASN A 183 17.41 -21.04 4.82
CA ASN A 183 15.95 -20.95 4.80
C ASN A 183 15.35 -20.57 6.17
N ASP A 184 16.14 -19.91 6.99
CA ASP A 184 15.71 -19.43 8.30
C ASP A 184 15.11 -18.03 8.16
N LEU A 185 13.96 -17.84 8.80
CA LEU A 185 13.34 -16.55 9.04
C LEU A 185 13.55 -16.18 10.51
N VAL A 186 14.34 -15.13 10.75
CA VAL A 186 14.45 -14.50 12.07
C VAL A 186 13.55 -13.29 12.08
N TYR A 187 12.75 -13.09 13.13
CA TYR A 187 11.73 -12.05 13.16
C TYR A 187 11.59 -11.40 14.54
N CYS A 188 11.02 -10.21 14.57
CA CYS A 188 10.56 -9.52 15.76
C CYS A 188 9.16 -8.95 15.48
N ASN A 189 8.17 -9.27 16.33
CA ASN A 189 6.83 -8.73 16.25
C ASN A 189 6.62 -7.68 17.33
N ALA A 190 6.52 -6.43 16.95
CA ALA A 190 6.29 -5.29 17.83
C ALA A 190 4.82 -4.84 17.75
N GLY A 191 3.90 -5.68 18.25
CA GLY A 191 2.49 -5.33 18.40
C GLY A 191 1.59 -5.55 17.18
N LEU A 192 2.09 -6.08 16.06
CA LEU A 192 1.24 -6.46 14.92
C LEU A 192 0.46 -7.76 15.28
N PRO A 193 -0.77 -7.98 14.73
CA PRO A 193 -1.40 -9.29 14.81
C PRO A 193 -0.42 -10.40 14.40
N ALA A 194 -0.34 -11.47 15.20
CA ALA A 194 0.69 -12.48 15.03
C ALA A 194 0.63 -13.11 13.62
N PRO A 195 1.68 -12.96 12.78
CA PRO A 195 1.73 -13.62 11.49
C PRO A 195 1.53 -15.13 11.61
N LEU A 196 0.85 -15.71 10.62
CA LEU A 196 0.50 -17.13 10.60
C LEU A 196 1.43 -17.87 9.64
N LEU A 197 2.13 -18.88 10.17
CA LEU A 197 2.95 -19.79 9.37
C LEU A 197 2.20 -21.11 9.15
N PHE A 198 1.72 -21.29 7.94
CA PHE A 198 1.08 -22.52 7.48
C PHE A 198 2.15 -23.49 7.02
N ARG A 199 2.24 -24.62 7.73
CA ARG A 199 3.16 -25.69 7.38
C ARG A 199 2.56 -26.56 6.27
N HIS A 200 3.43 -27.17 5.47
CA HIS A 200 3.00 -28.14 4.46
C HIS A 200 2.13 -29.30 5.08
N ASN A 201 2.40 -29.69 6.32
CA ASN A 201 1.61 -30.68 7.08
C ASN A 201 0.28 -30.14 7.62
N LYS A 202 -0.15 -28.94 7.23
CA LYS A 202 -1.39 -28.25 7.62
C LYS A 202 -1.43 -27.75 9.07
N THR A 203 -0.34 -27.81 9.83
CA THR A 203 -0.26 -27.11 11.12
C THR A 203 -0.04 -25.62 10.90
N VAL A 204 -0.58 -24.80 11.81
CA VAL A 204 -0.44 -23.34 11.78
C VAL A 204 0.29 -22.91 13.05
N GLU A 205 1.37 -22.15 12.86
CA GLU A 205 2.15 -21.56 13.94
C GLU A 205 1.96 -20.05 13.94
N ARG A 206 1.86 -19.44 15.13
CA ARG A 206 1.77 -17.99 15.31
C ARG A 206 3.14 -17.43 15.65
N LEU A 207 3.56 -16.38 14.93
CA LEU A 207 4.85 -15.75 15.16
C LEU A 207 4.70 -14.56 16.12
N GLU A 208 4.72 -14.86 17.43
CA GLU A 208 4.37 -13.89 18.50
C GLU A 208 5.59 -13.25 19.18
N LYS A 209 6.83 -13.79 19.01
CA LYS A 209 8.01 -13.25 19.69
C LYS A 209 8.31 -11.83 19.21
N GLY A 210 8.58 -10.94 20.18
CA GLY A 210 8.89 -9.54 19.89
C GLY A 210 8.85 -8.69 21.13
N GLY A 211 8.06 -7.62 21.10
CA GLY A 211 7.90 -6.63 22.15
C GLY A 211 6.63 -5.79 21.96
N PRO A 212 6.49 -4.69 22.71
CA PRO A 212 5.34 -3.79 22.55
C PRO A 212 5.39 -3.02 21.23
N MET A 213 4.30 -2.33 20.89
CA MET A 213 4.26 -1.41 19.75
C MET A 213 5.36 -0.34 19.87
N LEU A 214 5.90 0.07 18.73
CA LEU A 214 6.87 1.16 18.66
C LEU A 214 6.24 2.45 19.15
N GLY A 215 7.04 3.27 19.83
CA GLY A 215 6.59 4.54 20.43
C GLY A 215 5.85 4.40 21.76
N ALA A 216 5.46 3.18 22.17
CA ALA A 216 4.73 2.99 23.42
C ALA A 216 5.62 3.21 24.65
N LEU A 217 6.82 2.66 24.66
CA LEU A 217 7.79 2.72 25.74
C LEU A 217 9.19 2.99 25.18
N GLN A 218 9.88 3.98 25.72
CA GLN A 218 11.24 4.34 25.26
C GLN A 218 12.25 3.22 25.47
N GLU A 219 12.22 2.58 26.63
CA GLU A 219 13.12 1.49 27.02
C GLU A 219 12.43 0.12 26.85
N ALA A 220 11.73 -0.05 25.72
CA ALA A 220 11.08 -1.34 25.44
C ALA A 220 12.11 -2.43 25.14
N ALA A 221 11.90 -3.61 25.71
CA ALA A 221 12.67 -4.80 25.37
C ALA A 221 12.02 -5.53 24.18
N PHE A 222 12.84 -5.86 23.17
CA PHE A 222 12.44 -6.63 22.01
C PHE A 222 13.20 -7.95 21.94
N ASN A 223 12.55 -9.00 21.48
CA ASN A 223 13.12 -10.32 21.35
C ASN A 223 12.91 -10.88 19.95
N SER A 224 13.92 -11.57 19.41
CA SER A 224 13.79 -12.25 18.13
C SER A 224 13.25 -13.67 18.28
N GLY A 225 12.33 -14.05 17.37
CA GLY A 225 11.96 -15.42 17.10
C GLY A 225 12.70 -15.95 15.88
N ARG A 226 12.77 -17.29 15.76
CA ARG A 226 13.36 -17.95 14.59
C ARG A 226 12.49 -19.12 14.18
N VAL A 227 12.22 -19.23 12.89
CA VAL A 227 11.56 -20.37 12.28
C VAL A 227 12.26 -20.73 10.97
N ARG A 228 12.30 -22.01 10.65
CA ARG A 228 12.75 -22.47 9.33
C ARG A 228 11.55 -22.61 8.42
N LEU A 229 11.64 -22.08 7.21
CA LEU A 229 10.64 -22.28 6.17
C LEU A 229 11.00 -23.55 5.38
N ASN A 230 10.17 -24.58 5.44
CA ASN A 230 10.32 -25.80 4.67
C ASN A 230 9.65 -25.67 3.30
N PRO A 231 9.99 -26.49 2.30
CA PRO A 231 9.28 -26.51 1.02
C PRO A 231 7.78 -26.69 1.23
N GLY A 232 6.98 -25.85 0.57
CA GLY A 232 5.52 -25.82 0.70
C GLY A 232 4.98 -24.99 1.87
N ASP A 233 5.85 -24.54 2.80
CA ASP A 233 5.41 -23.63 3.88
C ASP A 233 5.03 -22.25 3.32
N MET A 234 4.03 -21.62 3.95
CA MET A 234 3.51 -20.30 3.60
C MET A 234 3.35 -19.44 4.87
N LEU A 235 3.99 -18.29 4.91
CA LEU A 235 3.83 -17.29 5.96
C LEU A 235 2.95 -16.15 5.47
N ILE A 236 1.99 -15.72 6.31
CA ILE A 236 1.16 -14.55 6.06
C ILE A 236 1.30 -13.58 7.21
N ALA A 237 1.75 -12.36 6.92
CA ALA A 237 1.71 -11.22 7.81
C ALA A 237 0.60 -10.26 7.34
N TYR A 238 -0.14 -9.68 8.26
CA TYR A 238 -1.34 -8.90 7.99
C TYR A 238 -1.56 -7.82 9.06
N SER A 239 -2.25 -6.73 8.69
CA SER A 239 -2.72 -5.72 9.64
C SER A 239 -4.04 -6.15 10.29
N ASP A 240 -4.41 -5.48 11.39
CA ASP A 240 -5.65 -5.74 12.12
C ASP A 240 -6.90 -5.52 11.27
N GLY A 241 -6.88 -4.54 10.34
CA GLY A 241 -7.99 -4.30 9.42
C GLY A 241 -8.44 -5.54 8.65
N VAL A 242 -7.56 -6.55 8.46
CA VAL A 242 -7.91 -7.82 7.83
C VAL A 242 -8.82 -8.67 8.75
N THR A 243 -8.47 -8.77 10.02
CA THR A 243 -9.21 -9.61 11.00
C THR A 243 -10.37 -8.87 11.63
N GLU A 244 -10.33 -7.55 11.74
CA GLU A 244 -11.38 -6.69 12.26
C GLU A 244 -12.38 -6.22 11.19
N CYS A 245 -12.18 -6.63 9.92
CA CYS A 245 -13.13 -6.34 8.85
C CYS A 245 -14.51 -6.88 9.19
N ARG A 246 -15.54 -6.02 9.16
CA ARG A 246 -16.91 -6.35 9.60
C ARG A 246 -17.86 -6.57 8.45
N ASN A 247 -18.82 -7.46 8.68
CA ASN A 247 -19.95 -7.69 7.80
C ASN A 247 -21.17 -6.82 8.19
N SER A 248 -22.28 -6.97 7.47
CA SER A 248 -23.54 -6.26 7.75
C SER A 248 -24.20 -6.62 9.09
N GLN A 249 -23.73 -7.66 9.79
CA GLN A 249 -24.16 -8.08 11.11
C GLN A 249 -23.20 -7.66 12.23
N GLU A 250 -22.23 -6.78 11.93
CA GLU A 250 -21.18 -6.32 12.85
C GLU A 250 -20.26 -7.46 13.36
N GLU A 251 -20.24 -8.61 12.68
CA GLU A 251 -19.30 -9.68 12.99
C GLU A 251 -17.92 -9.37 12.35
N GLU A 252 -16.85 -9.65 13.07
CA GLU A 252 -15.48 -9.53 12.56
C GLU A 252 -15.06 -10.77 11.77
N PHE A 253 -14.17 -10.59 10.78
CA PHE A 253 -13.62 -11.70 9.99
C PHE A 253 -12.85 -12.68 10.85
N GLU A 254 -12.10 -12.19 11.81
CA GLU A 254 -11.29 -12.92 12.78
C GLU A 254 -10.19 -13.82 12.18
N THR A 255 -9.23 -14.19 13.02
CA THR A 255 -8.11 -15.08 12.65
C THR A 255 -8.58 -16.47 12.20
N GLY A 256 -9.73 -16.93 12.69
CA GLY A 256 -10.29 -18.24 12.34
C GLY A 256 -10.68 -18.33 10.87
N ARG A 257 -11.42 -17.34 10.36
CA ARG A 257 -11.81 -17.24 8.94
C ARG A 257 -10.59 -16.97 8.05
N LEU A 258 -9.65 -16.12 8.50
CA LEU A 258 -8.39 -15.91 7.80
C LEU A 258 -7.63 -17.24 7.63
N SER A 259 -7.48 -18.01 8.70
CA SER A 259 -6.79 -19.30 8.67
C SER A 259 -7.47 -20.29 7.73
N ALA A 260 -8.80 -20.31 7.69
CA ALA A 260 -9.58 -21.17 6.80
C ALA A 260 -9.39 -20.75 5.32
N ALA A 261 -9.46 -19.46 5.02
CA ALA A 261 -9.27 -18.91 3.68
C ALA A 261 -7.89 -19.26 3.10
N VAL A 262 -6.82 -19.06 3.89
CA VAL A 262 -5.45 -19.41 3.51
C VAL A 262 -5.27 -20.92 3.39
N GLY A 263 -5.81 -21.69 4.31
CA GLY A 263 -5.77 -23.16 4.30
C GLY A 263 -6.37 -23.75 3.02
N ALA A 264 -7.41 -23.13 2.47
CA ALA A 264 -8.05 -23.53 1.22
C ALA A 264 -7.14 -23.39 0.00
N VAL A 265 -6.15 -22.49 0.06
CA VAL A 265 -5.22 -22.20 -1.04
C VAL A 265 -3.76 -22.55 -0.73
N SER A 266 -3.54 -23.47 0.19
CA SER A 266 -2.20 -23.83 0.69
C SER A 266 -1.22 -24.33 -0.37
N GLY A 267 -1.71 -24.81 -1.53
CA GLY A 267 -0.89 -25.21 -2.68
C GLY A 267 -0.67 -24.13 -3.74
N ALA A 268 -1.33 -22.98 -3.61
CA ALA A 268 -1.28 -21.89 -4.58
C ALA A 268 0.03 -21.08 -4.51
N SER A 269 0.34 -20.29 -5.54
CA SER A 269 1.44 -19.32 -5.50
C SER A 269 1.17 -18.23 -4.44
N ALA A 270 2.23 -17.53 -4.01
CA ALA A 270 2.08 -16.43 -3.04
C ALA A 270 1.07 -15.37 -3.52
N ASN A 271 1.09 -15.04 -4.81
CA ASN A 271 0.19 -14.07 -5.40
C ASN A 271 -1.27 -14.57 -5.43
N GLN A 272 -1.49 -15.83 -5.79
CA GLN A 272 -2.84 -16.43 -5.74
C GLN A 272 -3.37 -16.49 -4.32
N ALA A 273 -2.55 -16.90 -3.34
CA ALA A 273 -2.94 -16.94 -1.93
C ALA A 273 -3.31 -15.55 -1.41
N LEU A 274 -2.51 -14.52 -1.74
CA LEU A 274 -2.77 -13.12 -1.40
C LEU A 274 -4.16 -12.69 -1.89
N PHE A 275 -4.42 -12.80 -3.20
CA PHE A 275 -5.68 -12.30 -3.77
C PHE A 275 -6.89 -13.15 -3.40
N SER A 276 -6.73 -14.47 -3.24
CA SER A 276 -7.81 -15.31 -2.75
C SER A 276 -8.18 -14.99 -1.31
N THR A 277 -7.20 -14.67 -0.46
CA THR A 277 -7.45 -14.25 0.92
C THR A 277 -8.13 -12.88 0.97
N LEU A 278 -7.66 -11.89 0.18
CA LEU A 278 -8.31 -10.59 0.07
C LEU A 278 -9.75 -10.71 -0.44
N ALA A 279 -9.98 -11.55 -1.44
CA ALA A 279 -11.33 -11.80 -1.95
C ALA A 279 -12.24 -12.37 -0.85
N ALA A 280 -11.75 -13.32 -0.05
CA ALA A 280 -12.53 -13.89 1.07
C ALA A 280 -12.89 -12.85 2.14
N VAL A 281 -11.98 -11.90 2.45
CA VAL A 281 -12.27 -10.79 3.37
C VAL A 281 -13.32 -9.85 2.80
N LEU A 282 -13.19 -9.46 1.53
CA LEU A 282 -14.13 -8.55 0.87
C LEU A 282 -15.50 -9.20 0.64
N ASP A 283 -15.54 -10.49 0.31
CA ASP A 283 -16.79 -11.25 0.19
C ASP A 283 -17.52 -11.37 1.54
N PHE A 284 -16.77 -11.52 2.64
CA PHE A 284 -17.33 -11.52 4.00
C PHE A 284 -17.89 -10.14 4.38
N ALA A 285 -17.19 -9.07 4.01
CA ALA A 285 -17.67 -7.69 4.24
C ALA A 285 -18.99 -7.39 3.51
N ASP A 286 -19.30 -8.14 2.44
CA ASP A 286 -20.51 -8.00 1.62
C ASP A 286 -20.66 -6.54 1.09
N ALA A 287 -21.75 -5.87 1.46
CA ALA A 287 -22.01 -4.49 1.07
C ALA A 287 -21.30 -3.45 1.96
N CYS A 288 -20.64 -3.88 3.04
CA CYS A 288 -19.92 -2.99 3.94
C CYS A 288 -18.56 -2.59 3.34
N SER A 289 -18.24 -1.31 3.43
CA SER A 289 -16.87 -0.88 3.11
C SER A 289 -15.99 -1.15 4.33
N PRO A 290 -14.78 -1.71 4.15
CA PRO A 290 -13.83 -1.85 5.24
C PRO A 290 -13.62 -0.52 5.98
N GLU A 291 -13.49 -0.56 7.30
CA GLU A 291 -13.31 0.63 8.14
C GLU A 291 -11.83 0.99 8.29
N ASP A 292 -10.95 0.01 8.08
CA ASP A 292 -9.49 0.17 8.12
C ASP A 292 -8.79 -0.41 6.89
N ASP A 293 -7.53 -0.01 6.70
CA ASP A 293 -6.69 -0.45 5.60
C ASP A 293 -6.44 -1.97 5.71
N LEU A 294 -6.49 -2.69 4.59
CA LEU A 294 -6.24 -4.12 4.55
C LEU A 294 -4.83 -4.36 3.98
N THR A 295 -3.92 -4.80 4.81
CA THR A 295 -2.54 -5.11 4.38
C THR A 295 -2.23 -6.58 4.57
N LEU A 296 -1.71 -7.20 3.51
CA LEU A 296 -1.28 -8.58 3.48
C LEU A 296 0.10 -8.70 2.83
N LEU A 297 0.98 -9.49 3.44
CA LEU A 297 2.25 -9.93 2.88
C LEU A 297 2.34 -11.45 2.99
N VAL A 298 2.45 -12.12 1.85
CA VAL A 298 2.55 -13.57 1.75
C VAL A 298 3.97 -13.95 1.33
N ILE A 299 4.58 -14.89 2.03
CA ILE A 299 5.87 -15.48 1.71
C ILE A 299 5.69 -16.98 1.61
N ARG A 300 5.97 -17.56 0.46
CA ARG A 300 5.87 -19.00 0.22
C ARG A 300 7.23 -19.57 -0.19
N ARG A 301 7.64 -20.66 0.42
CA ARG A 301 8.73 -21.46 -0.11
C ARG A 301 8.19 -22.49 -1.10
N ARG A 302 8.65 -22.45 -2.36
CA ARG A 302 8.24 -23.40 -3.39
C ARG A 302 8.62 -24.81 -3.00
N GLU A 303 7.81 -25.77 -3.38
CA GLU A 303 8.17 -27.18 -3.37
C GLU A 303 9.23 -27.41 -4.44
N GLY A 304 10.35 -28.06 -4.07
CA GLY A 304 11.51 -28.10 -4.94
C GLY A 304 11.24 -28.75 -6.29
N THR A 305 11.30 -27.94 -7.35
CA THR A 305 11.77 -28.40 -8.64
C THR A 305 13.26 -28.20 -8.63
N THR A 306 14.05 -29.22 -8.86
CA THR A 306 15.51 -29.13 -9.02
C THR A 306 15.79 -28.20 -10.21
N ILE A 307 15.89 -26.90 -9.95
CA ILE A 307 16.30 -25.94 -10.95
C ILE A 307 17.82 -25.87 -10.87
N GLU A 308 18.47 -26.30 -11.92
CA GLU A 308 19.89 -26.05 -12.15
C GLU A 308 20.18 -24.58 -11.86
N ARG A 309 21.18 -24.33 -11.01
CA ARG A 309 21.62 -22.99 -10.60
C ARG A 309 22.11 -22.21 -11.82
N SER A 310 21.22 -21.52 -12.50
CA SER A 310 21.62 -20.39 -13.34
C SER A 310 21.92 -19.21 -12.42
N PRO A 311 23.11 -18.60 -12.50
CA PRO A 311 23.42 -17.41 -11.72
C PRO A 311 22.55 -16.26 -12.24
N SER A 312 21.44 -15.98 -11.56
CA SER A 312 20.60 -14.85 -11.88
C SER A 312 21.35 -13.54 -11.59
N ARG A 313 21.52 -12.75 -12.64
CA ARG A 313 22.11 -11.42 -12.60
C ARG A 313 21.32 -10.54 -11.64
N SER A 314 21.91 -10.27 -10.49
CA SER A 314 21.42 -9.29 -9.49
C SER A 314 21.62 -7.84 -9.96
N LYS A 315 21.02 -7.41 -11.09
CA LYS A 315 21.17 -6.04 -11.59
C LYS A 315 19.88 -5.24 -11.74
N ASP A 316 18.70 -5.83 -11.51
CA ASP A 316 17.45 -5.13 -11.85
C ASP A 316 16.72 -4.49 -10.68
N PHE A 317 17.29 -4.49 -9.46
CA PHE A 317 16.61 -3.93 -8.28
C PHE A 317 16.59 -2.39 -8.21
N LEU A 318 17.31 -1.67 -9.08
CA LEU A 318 17.47 -0.20 -9.02
C LEU A 318 17.50 0.50 -10.40
N ALA A 319 16.83 -0.03 -11.41
CA ALA A 319 16.64 0.74 -12.63
C ALA A 319 15.39 1.63 -12.47
N PRO A 320 15.51 2.97 -12.40
CA PRO A 320 14.36 3.83 -12.53
C PRO A 320 13.80 3.65 -13.92
N HIS A 321 12.52 3.30 -14.03
CA HIS A 321 11.80 3.33 -15.30
C HIS A 321 11.98 4.70 -15.95
N ARG A 322 12.84 4.77 -16.96
CA ARG A 322 12.92 5.92 -17.86
C ARG A 322 11.63 5.91 -18.69
N GLY A 323 10.70 6.77 -18.33
CA GLY A 323 9.59 7.13 -19.20
C GLY A 323 10.13 7.70 -20.51
N PRO A 324 9.37 7.64 -21.62
CA PRO A 324 9.81 8.14 -22.90
C PRO A 324 9.91 9.66 -22.86
N THR A 325 11.11 10.20 -22.69
CA THR A 325 11.40 11.62 -22.89
C THR A 325 11.60 11.87 -24.39
N SER A 326 10.51 12.12 -25.10
CA SER A 326 10.57 12.79 -26.40
C SER A 326 10.66 14.30 -26.18
N VAL A 327 11.86 14.78 -25.90
CA VAL A 327 12.16 16.22 -26.03
C VAL A 327 12.57 16.48 -27.47
N VAL A 328 11.64 17.00 -28.27
CA VAL A 328 11.90 17.55 -29.56
C VAL A 328 12.73 18.82 -29.36
N ARG A 329 14.02 18.79 -29.72
CA ARG A 329 14.87 20.00 -29.82
C ARG A 329 14.51 20.75 -31.06
N PRO A 330 14.26 22.07 -31.01
CA PRO A 330 14.11 22.88 -32.20
C PRO A 330 15.45 23.03 -32.96
N LYS A 331 15.43 22.78 -34.28
CA LYS A 331 16.58 22.99 -35.18
C LYS A 331 16.96 24.46 -35.18
N LYS A 332 18.22 24.78 -34.86
CA LYS A 332 18.84 26.10 -35.09
C LYS A 332 18.97 26.32 -36.61
N ALA A 333 18.40 27.41 -37.08
CA ALA A 333 18.57 27.88 -38.43
C ALA A 333 20.03 28.37 -38.63
N GLU A 334 20.76 27.77 -39.57
CA GLU A 334 22.07 28.25 -40.05
C GLU A 334 21.87 29.52 -40.87
N ARG A 335 22.36 30.64 -40.37
CA ARG A 335 22.55 31.86 -41.17
C ARG A 335 23.80 31.69 -42.03
N ARG A 336 23.61 31.52 -43.33
CA ARG A 336 24.67 31.68 -44.34
C ARG A 336 25.08 33.14 -44.39
N GLY A 337 26.27 33.43 -43.91
CA GLY A 337 26.95 34.70 -44.15
C GLY A 337 27.61 34.71 -45.51
N ASN A 338 27.11 35.57 -46.39
CA ASN A 338 27.71 35.90 -47.68
C ASN A 338 28.88 36.83 -47.43
N ARG A 339 30.10 36.44 -47.83
CA ARG A 339 31.24 37.36 -47.99
C ARG A 339 31.63 37.37 -49.44
N SER A 340 31.34 38.49 -50.07
CA SER A 340 31.98 38.91 -51.27
C SER A 340 32.98 40.04 -50.95
N LYS A 341 34.15 39.84 -51.49
CA LYS A 341 35.37 40.68 -51.58
C LYS A 341 36.21 40.75 -50.32
#